data_d175716898ffaad92c692961b973c1d1
#
_entry.id   d175716898ffaad92c692961b973c1d1
#
_cell.length_a   1.000
_cell.length_b   1.000
_cell.length_c   1.000
_cell.angle_alpha   90.00
_cell.angle_beta   90.00
_cell.angle_gamma   90.00
#
_symmetry.space_group_name_H-M   'P 1'
#
loop_
_entity.id
_entity.type
_entity.pdbx_description
1 polymer ?
#
loop_
_entity_poly.entity_id
_entity_poly.type
_entity_poly.pdbx_seq_one_letter_code
_entity_poly.pdbx_strand_id
1 'polypeptide(L)'
;MKDISVETKLDLPCSRRKFVIDTLAGIGTITIGSFIIVNQVACSNDANPLTPNGQDISFLVDVSLSENSALQVVGGTLALPSNAIDSHGMLLYRENENVIKVYSRNCTHANCIIDAYSFSGVSTCSCHGSAFDLNGNVLNGPAENPLKQYNATISVDMITITT
;
A
#
# COMPACT_ATOMS: atom_id res chain seq x y z
N MET A 1 3.08 -55.58 -1.94
CA MET A 1 2.57 -54.40 -1.30
C MET A 1 3.78 -53.52 -0.99
N LYS A 2 3.99 -52.44 -1.71
CA LYS A 2 5.10 -51.50 -1.53
C LYS A 2 4.50 -50.23 -0.96
N ASP A 3 4.86 -49.90 0.30
CA ASP A 3 4.52 -48.65 0.94
C ASP A 3 5.35 -47.54 0.32
N ILE A 4 4.66 -46.54 -0.24
CA ILE A 4 5.24 -45.31 -0.72
C ILE A 4 4.99 -44.27 0.37
N SER A 5 6.02 -44.04 1.20
CA SER A 5 6.03 -42.91 2.11
C SER A 5 6.32 -41.61 1.35
N VAL A 6 5.32 -40.76 1.24
CA VAL A 6 5.46 -39.40 0.71
C VAL A 6 5.98 -38.52 1.82
N GLU A 7 7.27 -38.15 1.75
CA GLU A 7 7.83 -37.11 2.59
C GLU A 7 7.35 -35.75 2.10
N THR A 8 6.48 -35.13 2.87
CA THR A 8 6.10 -33.72 2.68
C THR A 8 7.23 -32.83 3.19
N LYS A 9 7.98 -32.26 2.25
CA LYS A 9 8.99 -31.26 2.53
C LYS A 9 8.29 -29.97 3.00
N LEU A 10 8.35 -29.68 4.29
CA LEU A 10 7.91 -28.41 4.84
C LEU A 10 8.90 -27.33 4.39
N ASP A 11 8.45 -26.41 3.53
CA ASP A 11 9.16 -25.19 3.21
C ASP A 11 9.08 -24.22 4.40
N LEU A 12 10.12 -24.21 5.22
CA LEU A 12 10.26 -23.26 6.32
C LEU A 12 10.82 -21.95 5.78
N PRO A 13 10.21 -20.81 6.12
CA PRO A 13 10.68 -19.50 5.64
C PRO A 13 12.09 -19.21 6.16
N CYS A 14 12.97 -18.76 5.27
CA CYS A 14 14.35 -18.41 5.57
C CYS A 14 14.39 -17.15 6.44
N SER A 15 14.71 -17.29 7.72
CA SER A 15 14.84 -16.18 8.67
C SER A 15 16.31 -15.83 8.90
N ARG A 16 16.66 -14.53 8.86
CA ARG A 16 18.02 -14.01 9.10
C ARG A 16 18.61 -14.43 10.46
N ARG A 17 17.76 -14.71 11.44
CA ARG A 17 18.20 -15.19 12.76
C ARG A 17 18.75 -16.62 12.74
N LYS A 18 18.29 -17.47 11.82
CA LYS A 18 18.71 -18.87 11.75
C LYS A 18 20.11 -19.00 11.13
N PHE A 19 20.46 -18.12 10.20
CA PHE A 19 21.77 -18.12 9.54
C PHE A 19 22.94 -17.91 10.52
N VAL A 20 22.76 -17.06 11.54
CA VAL A 20 23.83 -16.75 12.53
C VAL A 20 24.06 -17.90 13.52
N ILE A 21 23.04 -18.72 13.79
CA ILE A 21 23.15 -19.82 14.74
C ILE A 21 23.84 -21.05 14.12
N ASP A 22 23.57 -21.30 12.82
CA ASP A 22 24.15 -22.46 12.13
C ASP A 22 25.64 -22.28 11.78
N THR A 23 26.15 -21.02 11.74
CA THR A 23 27.59 -20.75 11.50
C THR A 23 28.46 -20.94 12.76
N LEU A 24 27.88 -20.95 13.96
CA LEU A 24 28.63 -21.11 15.22
C LEU A 24 28.77 -22.56 15.70
N ALA A 25 28.02 -23.50 15.11
CA ALA A 25 28.02 -24.91 15.50
C ALA A 25 29.03 -25.79 14.73
N GLY A 26 29.80 -25.21 13.78
CA GLY A 26 30.60 -25.95 12.82
C GLY A 26 32.14 -25.87 12.99
N ILE A 27 32.70 -25.60 14.19
CA ILE A 27 34.13 -25.70 14.42
C ILE A 27 34.45 -27.04 15.10
N GLY A 28 34.46 -28.09 14.30
CA GLY A 28 34.99 -29.41 14.65
C GLY A 28 36.09 -29.74 13.67
N THR A 29 37.29 -29.95 14.21
CA THR A 29 38.55 -30.34 13.53
C THR A 29 38.34 -31.59 12.68
N ILE A 30 38.69 -31.54 11.37
CA ILE A 30 38.90 -32.73 10.56
C ILE A 30 40.17 -32.56 9.72
N THR A 31 41.07 -33.47 9.95
CA THR A 31 42.29 -33.73 9.21
C THR A 31 42.00 -34.56 7.95
N ILE A 32 42.66 -34.21 6.86
CA ILE A 32 43.09 -35.01 5.69
C ILE A 32 42.01 -35.53 4.71
N GLY A 33 42.04 -34.96 3.51
CA GLY A 33 41.93 -35.72 2.26
C GLY A 33 40.51 -36.11 1.80
N SER A 34 39.62 -35.14 1.59
CA SER A 34 38.47 -35.38 0.74
C SER A 34 37.92 -34.04 0.24
N PHE A 35 37.73 -33.95 -1.05
CA PHE A 35 37.08 -32.82 -1.70
C PHE A 35 35.69 -32.63 -1.08
N ILE A 36 35.54 -31.59 -0.29
CA ILE A 36 34.22 -31.19 0.22
C ILE A 36 33.56 -30.40 -0.92
N ILE A 37 32.64 -31.02 -1.63
CA ILE A 37 31.65 -30.31 -2.44
C ILE A 37 30.74 -29.61 -1.44
N VAL A 38 31.03 -28.35 -1.14
CA VAL A 38 30.09 -27.49 -0.44
C VAL A 38 28.96 -27.23 -1.42
N ASN A 39 27.87 -27.98 -1.30
CA ASN A 39 26.62 -27.59 -1.91
C ASN A 39 26.21 -26.27 -1.25
N GLN A 40 26.63 -25.17 -1.84
CA GLN A 40 26.05 -23.88 -1.54
C GLN A 40 24.62 -23.93 -2.08
N VAL A 41 23.67 -24.22 -1.18
CA VAL A 41 22.27 -23.87 -1.43
C VAL A 41 22.26 -22.35 -1.42
N ALA A 42 22.56 -21.75 -2.56
CA ALA A 42 22.25 -20.36 -2.82
C ALA A 42 20.72 -20.28 -2.73
N CYS A 43 20.21 -19.63 -1.69
CA CYS A 43 18.85 -19.07 -1.76
C CYS A 43 18.90 -18.10 -2.93
N SER A 44 18.48 -18.54 -4.11
CA SER A 44 18.16 -17.64 -5.20
C SER A 44 16.93 -16.84 -4.72
N ASN A 45 17.24 -15.72 -4.07
CA ASN A 45 16.29 -14.64 -4.08
C ASN A 45 16.20 -14.21 -5.54
N ASP A 46 15.11 -14.53 -6.21
CA ASP A 46 14.62 -13.74 -7.32
C ASP A 46 14.22 -12.35 -6.78
N ALA A 47 15.15 -11.71 -6.08
CA ALA A 47 15.15 -10.30 -5.87
C ALA A 47 15.54 -9.72 -7.23
N ASN A 48 14.52 -9.43 -8.04
CA ASN A 48 14.65 -8.42 -9.07
C ASN A 48 15.54 -7.30 -8.49
N PRO A 49 16.69 -6.97 -9.10
CA PRO A 49 17.56 -5.94 -8.57
C PRO A 49 16.70 -4.68 -8.49
N LEU A 50 16.44 -4.24 -7.24
CA LEU A 50 15.81 -2.95 -6.96
C LEU A 50 16.72 -1.90 -7.59
N THR A 51 16.41 -1.50 -8.80
CA THR A 51 16.93 -0.26 -9.35
C THR A 51 16.41 0.84 -8.42
N PRO A 52 17.27 1.69 -7.86
CA PRO A 52 16.83 2.83 -7.08
C PRO A 52 16.42 3.94 -8.06
N ASN A 53 15.30 3.75 -8.75
CA ASN A 53 14.67 4.73 -9.60
C ASN A 53 13.20 4.80 -9.22
N GLY A 54 12.85 5.87 -8.48
CA GLY A 54 11.48 6.26 -8.20
C GLY A 54 10.71 5.16 -7.45
N GLN A 55 10.86 5.10 -6.13
CA GLN A 55 9.94 4.27 -5.35
C GLN A 55 8.56 4.87 -5.54
N ASP A 56 7.73 4.23 -6.37
CA ASP A 56 6.30 4.48 -6.37
C ASP A 56 5.79 4.14 -4.97
N ILE A 57 5.59 5.18 -4.17
CA ILE A 57 5.03 4.99 -2.83
C ILE A 57 3.59 4.55 -3.01
N SER A 58 3.26 3.39 -2.47
CA SER A 58 1.88 2.90 -2.44
C SER A 58 1.30 2.96 -1.04
N PHE A 59 0.02 3.28 -0.94
CA PHE A 59 -0.75 3.26 0.30
C PHE A 59 -1.96 2.34 0.13
N LEU A 60 -2.16 1.44 1.09
CA LEU A 60 -3.21 0.43 1.03
C LEU A 60 -4.36 0.79 1.98
N VAL A 61 -5.59 0.65 1.48
CA VAL A 61 -6.82 0.83 2.26
C VAL A 61 -7.65 -0.44 2.18
N ASP A 62 -7.82 -1.09 3.32
CA ASP A 62 -8.65 -2.29 3.44
C ASP A 62 -10.09 -1.86 3.72
N VAL A 63 -10.99 -2.07 2.75
CA VAL A 63 -12.40 -1.68 2.87
C VAL A 63 -13.23 -2.65 3.71
N SER A 64 -12.68 -3.81 4.09
CA SER A 64 -13.35 -4.75 4.99
C SER A 64 -13.35 -4.26 6.44
N LEU A 65 -12.45 -3.34 6.78
CA LEU A 65 -12.38 -2.73 8.10
C LEU A 65 -13.57 -1.79 8.34
N SER A 66 -14.08 -1.79 9.55
CA SER A 66 -15.29 -1.02 9.92
C SER A 66 -15.15 0.48 9.68
N GLU A 67 -13.96 1.04 9.92
CA GLU A 67 -13.64 2.45 9.69
C GLU A 67 -13.68 2.85 8.21
N ASN A 68 -13.48 1.90 7.29
CA ASN A 68 -13.49 2.11 5.85
C ASN A 68 -14.78 1.62 5.17
N SER A 69 -15.75 1.13 5.95
CA SER A 69 -16.97 0.48 5.46
C SER A 69 -17.83 1.37 4.55
N ALA A 70 -17.71 2.69 4.66
CA ALA A 70 -18.36 3.62 3.74
C ALA A 70 -18.00 3.37 2.28
N LEU A 71 -16.79 2.84 2.02
CA LEU A 71 -16.32 2.51 0.66
C LEU A 71 -16.76 1.13 0.17
N GLN A 72 -17.52 0.34 0.94
CA GLN A 72 -18.09 -0.92 0.46
C GLN A 72 -19.25 -0.73 -0.51
N VAL A 73 -19.87 0.45 -0.51
CA VAL A 73 -20.99 0.77 -1.38
C VAL A 73 -20.63 1.81 -2.44
N VAL A 74 -21.19 1.67 -3.62
CA VAL A 74 -21.07 2.67 -4.69
C VAL A 74 -21.69 3.98 -4.21
N GLY A 75 -21.02 5.10 -4.47
CA GLY A 75 -21.37 6.40 -3.93
C GLY A 75 -20.74 6.71 -2.58
N GLY A 76 -20.14 5.72 -1.92
CA GLY A 76 -19.50 5.91 -0.62
C GLY A 76 -18.27 6.81 -0.69
N THR A 77 -18.06 7.58 0.39
CA THR A 77 -16.94 8.52 0.51
C THR A 77 -16.21 8.31 1.83
N LEU A 78 -14.91 8.57 1.83
CA LEU A 78 -14.06 8.48 3.02
C LEU A 78 -13.03 9.60 3.00
N ALA A 79 -12.75 10.19 4.16
CA ALA A 79 -11.63 11.11 4.34
C ALA A 79 -10.56 10.44 5.20
N LEU A 80 -9.41 10.19 4.61
CA LEU A 80 -8.24 9.65 5.30
C LEU A 80 -7.41 10.77 5.92
N PRO A 81 -6.79 10.53 7.08
CA PRO A 81 -5.84 11.46 7.68
C PRO A 81 -4.52 11.48 6.89
N SER A 82 -3.59 12.34 7.34
CA SER A 82 -2.19 12.36 6.87
C SER A 82 -1.61 10.95 6.78
N ASN A 83 -0.90 10.68 5.68
CA ASN A 83 -0.30 9.38 5.40
C ASN A 83 1.01 9.52 4.61
N ALA A 84 1.61 8.41 4.19
CA ALA A 84 2.91 8.40 3.51
C ALA A 84 2.91 9.08 2.13
N ILE A 85 1.74 9.14 1.46
CA ILE A 85 1.60 9.76 0.12
C ILE A 85 1.24 11.24 0.23
N ASP A 86 0.37 11.59 1.19
CA ASP A 86 -0.13 12.96 1.36
C ASP A 86 -0.20 13.37 2.82
N SER A 87 0.57 14.39 3.18
CA SER A 87 0.61 14.94 4.53
C SER A 87 -0.69 15.64 4.96
N HIS A 88 -1.57 16.00 4.03
CA HIS A 88 -2.89 16.56 4.31
C HIS A 88 -3.98 15.49 4.39
N GLY A 89 -3.66 14.26 3.98
CA GLY A 89 -4.63 13.18 3.85
C GLY A 89 -5.35 13.18 2.51
N MET A 90 -6.32 12.29 2.36
CA MET A 90 -6.98 12.05 1.08
C MET A 90 -8.49 12.00 1.21
N LEU A 91 -9.20 12.42 0.15
CA LEU A 91 -10.62 12.21 -0.06
C LEU A 91 -10.80 11.05 -1.03
N LEU A 92 -11.54 10.03 -0.64
CA LEU A 92 -11.86 8.87 -1.45
C LEU A 92 -13.35 8.91 -1.82
N TYR A 93 -13.67 8.54 -3.06
CA TYR A 93 -15.04 8.40 -3.57
C TYR A 93 -15.15 7.13 -4.41
N ARG A 94 -16.04 6.23 -4.03
CA ARG A 94 -16.36 5.04 -4.83
C ARG A 94 -17.36 5.38 -5.92
N GLU A 95 -16.84 5.64 -7.12
CA GLU A 95 -17.68 6.04 -8.28
C GLU A 95 -18.54 4.87 -8.81
N ASN A 96 -17.95 3.67 -8.85
CA ASN A 96 -18.65 2.43 -9.21
C ASN A 96 -17.94 1.22 -8.57
N GLU A 97 -18.35 0.00 -8.95
CA GLU A 97 -17.80 -1.23 -8.38
C GLU A 97 -16.28 -1.38 -8.58
N ASN A 98 -15.74 -0.82 -9.68
CA ASN A 98 -14.35 -1.02 -10.10
C ASN A 98 -13.51 0.27 -10.05
N VAL A 99 -14.12 1.41 -9.72
CA VAL A 99 -13.45 2.72 -9.77
C VAL A 99 -13.55 3.44 -8.43
N ILE A 100 -12.39 3.75 -7.90
CA ILE A 100 -12.20 4.65 -6.75
C ILE A 100 -11.49 5.90 -7.26
N LYS A 101 -12.05 7.06 -6.95
CA LYS A 101 -11.39 8.36 -7.14
C LYS A 101 -10.75 8.80 -5.84
N VAL A 102 -9.52 9.28 -5.94
CA VAL A 102 -8.73 9.68 -4.77
C VAL A 102 -8.13 11.06 -5.02
N TYR A 103 -8.37 11.98 -4.10
CA TYR A 103 -7.90 13.36 -4.18
C TYR A 103 -7.17 13.76 -2.91
N SER A 104 -6.21 14.67 -3.06
CA SER A 104 -5.56 15.32 -1.92
C SER A 104 -6.56 16.15 -1.11
N ARG A 105 -6.43 16.14 0.21
CA ARG A 105 -7.11 17.09 1.10
C ARG A 105 -6.38 18.43 1.21
N ASN A 106 -5.33 18.63 0.41
CA ASN A 106 -4.63 19.90 0.34
C ASN A 106 -5.42 20.89 -0.51
N CYS A 107 -5.97 21.92 0.12
CA CYS A 107 -6.71 22.99 -0.56
C CYS A 107 -5.80 23.77 -1.51
N THR A 108 -6.18 23.83 -2.77
CA THR A 108 -5.40 24.48 -3.84
C THR A 108 -5.34 26.01 -3.73
N HIS A 109 -6.10 26.62 -2.81
CA HIS A 109 -5.99 28.04 -2.51
C HIS A 109 -4.83 28.36 -1.54
N ALA A 110 -4.82 27.74 -0.37
CA ALA A 110 -3.88 28.11 0.71
C ALA A 110 -3.40 26.92 1.56
N ASN A 111 -3.34 25.73 0.98
CA ASN A 111 -2.81 24.50 1.60
C ASN A 111 -3.49 24.12 2.95
N CYS A 112 -4.71 24.58 3.20
CA CYS A 112 -5.51 24.11 4.34
C CYS A 112 -6.03 22.70 4.10
N ILE A 113 -6.30 21.97 5.18
CA ILE A 113 -6.93 20.65 5.08
C ILE A 113 -8.42 20.82 4.73
N ILE A 114 -8.86 20.14 3.67
CA ILE A 114 -10.24 20.12 3.22
C ILE A 114 -11.05 19.12 4.08
N ASP A 115 -12.28 19.47 4.42
CA ASP A 115 -13.19 18.62 5.18
C ASP A 115 -13.63 17.38 4.38
N ALA A 116 -14.14 16.35 5.06
CA ALA A 116 -14.76 15.21 4.41
C ALA A 116 -15.93 15.65 3.51
N TYR A 117 -16.27 14.82 2.51
CA TYR A 117 -17.47 15.07 1.71
C TYR A 117 -18.72 15.11 2.58
N SER A 118 -19.55 16.11 2.36
CA SER A 118 -20.89 16.20 2.91
C SER A 118 -21.81 15.15 2.26
N PHE A 119 -22.99 14.96 2.79
CA PHE A 119 -23.99 14.07 2.20
C PHE A 119 -24.40 14.47 0.76
N SER A 120 -24.25 15.72 0.39
CA SER A 120 -24.48 16.20 -0.98
C SER A 120 -23.30 15.98 -1.93
N GLY A 121 -22.21 15.32 -1.48
CA GLY A 121 -21.01 15.08 -2.30
C GLY A 121 -20.12 16.32 -2.49
N VAL A 122 -20.23 17.30 -1.61
CA VAL A 122 -19.40 18.51 -1.63
C VAL A 122 -18.44 18.48 -0.46
N SER A 123 -17.16 18.73 -0.74
CA SER A 123 -16.12 18.92 0.26
C SER A 123 -15.73 20.38 0.34
N THR A 124 -15.59 20.93 1.53
CA THR A 124 -15.31 22.37 1.75
C THR A 124 -13.98 22.57 2.48
N CYS A 125 -13.34 23.68 2.18
CA CYS A 125 -12.17 24.16 2.90
C CYS A 125 -12.62 25.22 3.90
N SER A 126 -12.61 24.89 5.18
CA SER A 126 -13.08 25.76 6.27
C SER A 126 -12.25 27.05 6.44
N CYS A 127 -11.01 27.11 5.88
CA CYS A 127 -10.19 28.31 5.97
C CYS A 127 -10.78 29.51 5.23
N HIS A 128 -11.21 29.34 3.97
CA HIS A 128 -11.67 30.45 3.11
C HIS A 128 -12.90 30.11 2.26
N GLY A 129 -13.53 28.96 2.50
CA GLY A 129 -14.81 28.62 1.87
C GLY A 129 -14.71 28.04 0.45
N SER A 130 -13.53 27.65 -0.04
CA SER A 130 -13.44 26.91 -1.29
C SER A 130 -14.21 25.59 -1.19
N ALA A 131 -14.91 25.22 -2.26
CA ALA A 131 -15.70 23.99 -2.31
C ALA A 131 -15.36 23.17 -3.56
N PHE A 132 -15.38 21.84 -3.41
CA PHE A 132 -14.99 20.88 -4.44
C PHE A 132 -16.04 19.78 -4.57
N ASP A 133 -16.25 19.31 -5.80
CA ASP A 133 -17.15 18.19 -6.11
C ASP A 133 -16.47 16.81 -5.92
N LEU A 134 -17.22 15.73 -6.16
CA LEU A 134 -16.73 14.36 -6.13
C LEU A 134 -15.66 14.03 -7.19
N ASN A 135 -15.45 14.91 -8.16
CA ASN A 135 -14.42 14.82 -9.19
C ASN A 135 -13.21 15.71 -8.89
N GLY A 136 -13.17 16.33 -7.71
CA GLY A 136 -12.12 17.25 -7.31
C GLY A 136 -12.16 18.61 -8.00
N ASN A 137 -13.20 18.90 -8.79
CA ASN A 137 -13.34 20.20 -9.47
C ASN A 137 -13.80 21.27 -8.47
N VAL A 138 -13.37 22.51 -8.72
CA VAL A 138 -13.80 23.67 -7.93
C VAL A 138 -15.27 23.99 -8.22
N LEU A 139 -16.08 24.02 -7.17
CA LEU A 139 -17.47 24.50 -7.22
C LEU A 139 -17.59 25.95 -6.76
N ASN A 140 -16.73 26.36 -5.82
CA ASN A 140 -16.69 27.69 -5.27
C ASN A 140 -15.26 28.07 -4.89
N GLY A 141 -14.84 29.30 -5.25
CA GLY A 141 -13.54 29.85 -4.88
C GLY A 141 -13.43 30.20 -3.38
N PRO A 142 -12.24 30.70 -2.96
CA PRO A 142 -11.18 31.33 -3.79
C PRO A 142 -10.20 30.35 -4.47
N ALA A 143 -10.28 29.03 -4.31
CA ALA A 143 -9.48 28.10 -5.09
C ALA A 143 -9.81 28.23 -6.58
N GLU A 144 -8.79 28.19 -7.44
CA GLU A 144 -8.94 28.28 -8.91
C GLU A 144 -8.62 26.96 -9.63
N ASN A 145 -7.88 26.06 -8.95
CA ASN A 145 -7.41 24.80 -9.52
C ASN A 145 -8.12 23.60 -8.87
N PRO A 146 -8.36 22.51 -9.62
CA PRO A 146 -8.90 21.28 -9.06
C PRO A 146 -7.92 20.67 -8.04
N LEU A 147 -8.42 19.73 -7.23
CA LEU A 147 -7.62 18.97 -6.32
C LEU A 147 -6.65 18.03 -7.06
N LYS A 148 -5.47 17.83 -6.49
CA LYS A 148 -4.54 16.82 -7.00
C LYS A 148 -5.20 15.44 -6.90
N GLN A 149 -5.26 14.72 -8.02
CA GLN A 149 -5.74 13.36 -8.08
C GLN A 149 -4.58 12.37 -7.97
N TYR A 150 -4.84 11.24 -7.30
CA TYR A 150 -3.95 10.10 -7.20
C TYR A 150 -4.47 8.93 -8.02
N ASN A 151 -3.57 8.06 -8.48
CA ASN A 151 -3.96 6.81 -9.09
C ASN A 151 -4.47 5.84 -8.02
N ALA A 152 -5.56 5.13 -8.31
CA ALA A 152 -6.10 4.15 -7.40
C ALA A 152 -6.67 2.96 -8.17
N THR A 153 -6.44 1.77 -7.63
CA THR A 153 -7.03 0.52 -8.10
C THR A 153 -7.73 -0.16 -6.94
N ILE A 154 -8.84 -0.84 -7.22
CA ILE A 154 -9.55 -1.66 -6.23
C ILE A 154 -9.52 -3.10 -6.67
N SER A 155 -9.19 -4.02 -5.76
CA SER A 155 -9.22 -5.46 -5.98
C SER A 155 -9.82 -6.13 -4.75
N VAL A 156 -11.00 -6.74 -4.93
CA VAL A 156 -11.80 -7.31 -3.83
C VAL A 156 -12.04 -6.25 -2.75
N ASP A 157 -11.38 -6.37 -1.60
CA ASP A 157 -11.53 -5.48 -0.45
C ASP A 157 -10.31 -4.55 -0.23
N MET A 158 -9.37 -4.52 -1.19
CA MET A 158 -8.15 -3.72 -1.07
C MET A 158 -8.08 -2.63 -2.14
N ILE A 159 -7.92 -1.38 -1.70
CA ILE A 159 -7.60 -0.23 -2.56
C ILE A 159 -6.10 0.03 -2.46
N THR A 160 -5.43 0.07 -3.62
CA THR A 160 -4.02 0.49 -3.73
C THR A 160 -3.96 1.86 -4.35
N ILE A 161 -3.38 2.83 -3.63
CA ILE A 161 -3.22 4.23 -4.05
C ILE A 161 -1.74 4.47 -4.34
N THR A 162 -1.43 5.11 -5.48
CA THR A 162 -0.06 5.46 -5.89
C THR A 162 0.06 6.93 -6.30
N THR A 163 1.28 7.46 -6.25
CA THR A 163 1.60 8.84 -6.67
C THR A 163 1.68 8.95 -8.18
#